data_ac5c48f9d15e418066fb9453b28f8946
#
_entry.id   ac5c48f9d15e418066fb9453b28f8946
#
_cell.length_a   1.000
_cell.length_b   1.000
_cell.length_c   1.000
_cell.angle_alpha   90.00
_cell.angle_beta   90.00
_cell.angle_gamma   90.00
#
_symmetry.space_group_name_H-M   'P 1'
#
loop_
_entity.id
_entity.type
_entity.pdbx_description
1 polymer ?
#
loop_
_entity_poly.entity_id
_entity_poly.type
_entity_poly.pdbx_seq_one_letter_code
_entity_poly.pdbx_strand_id
1 'polypeptide(L)'
;MAVIVNIDHSTNDFSQWTSTVEDGGDLSVSAAAAQAGSAYGMSALLDDTTAIYGSINLGLTTNSVRYRFYIDPNSFTLPTTKAFYACTLITGGSGYLYLQFRFLSGTGYQLRLRMYNDGRAGIVSTAWHVISDAPHYVEIVANRATSNVASDATCELFIDGVSKESLSGIDLFDNWPYDSLRLGITSAPSGVPSGTVYFDQLIVNDDGSPIGEHRETE
;
A
#
# COMPACT_ATOMS: atom_id res chain seq x y z
N MET A 1 -4.68 -4.98 20.26
CA MET A 1 -4.70 -4.58 18.83
C MET A 1 -5.81 -3.55 18.67
N ALA A 2 -5.45 -2.33 18.34
CA ALA A 2 -6.41 -1.26 18.05
C ALA A 2 -6.54 -1.12 16.51
N VAL A 3 -7.50 -1.87 15.95
CA VAL A 3 -7.85 -1.72 14.51
C VAL A 3 -8.59 -0.40 14.36
N ILE A 4 -8.04 0.50 13.56
CA ILE A 4 -8.62 1.82 13.26
C ILE A 4 -9.26 1.87 11.86
N VAL A 5 -8.88 0.97 10.95
CA VAL A 5 -9.47 0.81 9.62
C VAL A 5 -9.64 -0.69 9.34
N ASN A 6 -10.81 -1.05 8.80
CA ASN A 6 -11.09 -2.36 8.22
C ASN A 6 -11.94 -2.17 6.96
N ILE A 7 -11.37 -2.45 5.79
CA ILE A 7 -12.03 -2.37 4.48
C ILE A 7 -11.96 -3.75 3.84
N ASP A 8 -13.10 -4.40 3.75
CA ASP A 8 -13.28 -5.75 3.18
C ASP A 8 -14.17 -5.76 1.93
N HIS A 9 -14.62 -4.58 1.50
CA HIS A 9 -15.52 -4.37 0.36
C HIS A 9 -16.84 -5.15 0.45
N SER A 10 -17.26 -5.60 1.64
CA SER A 10 -18.47 -6.40 1.85
C SER A 10 -19.76 -5.72 1.38
N THR A 11 -19.74 -4.40 1.27
CA THR A 11 -20.86 -3.58 0.75
C THR A 11 -20.98 -3.59 -0.77
N ASN A 12 -20.01 -4.19 -1.49
CA ASN A 12 -19.91 -4.19 -2.95
C ASN A 12 -19.85 -2.79 -3.56
N ASP A 13 -19.28 -1.85 -2.84
CA ASP A 13 -19.08 -0.45 -3.25
C ASP A 13 -17.90 0.19 -2.50
N PHE A 14 -17.69 1.49 -2.71
CA PHE A 14 -16.64 2.26 -2.05
C PHE A 14 -17.09 2.98 -0.76
N SER A 15 -18.24 2.63 -0.19
CA SER A 15 -18.77 3.31 1.01
C SER A 15 -17.88 3.20 2.25
N GLN A 16 -16.98 2.22 2.29
CA GLN A 16 -15.98 2.06 3.36
C GLN A 16 -14.79 3.02 3.22
N TRP A 17 -14.61 3.68 2.07
CA TRP A 17 -13.54 4.63 1.81
C TRP A 17 -13.97 6.07 2.11
N THR A 18 -13.05 6.93 2.50
CA THR A 18 -13.33 8.37 2.68
C THR A 18 -13.57 9.05 1.33
N SER A 19 -12.81 8.66 0.32
CA SER A 19 -12.94 9.14 -1.06
C SER A 19 -12.26 8.20 -2.05
N THR A 20 -12.62 8.32 -3.33
CA THR A 20 -12.03 7.56 -4.45
C THR A 20 -11.62 8.48 -5.59
N VAL A 21 -10.70 8.00 -6.40
CA VAL A 21 -10.38 8.53 -7.74
C VAL A 21 -10.57 7.37 -8.70
N GLU A 22 -11.60 7.43 -9.55
CA GLU A 22 -12.13 6.27 -10.29
C GLU A 22 -11.84 6.30 -11.78
N ASP A 23 -11.54 7.47 -12.35
CA ASP A 23 -11.24 7.68 -13.78
C ASP A 23 -12.19 6.91 -14.71
N GLY A 24 -13.46 7.38 -14.74
CA GLY A 24 -14.45 6.83 -15.63
C GLY A 24 -14.99 5.44 -15.28
N GLY A 25 -14.54 4.85 -14.17
CA GLY A 25 -14.94 3.51 -13.71
C GLY A 25 -13.80 2.49 -13.74
N ASP A 26 -12.57 2.93 -14.01
CA ASP A 26 -11.38 2.06 -14.02
C ASP A 26 -11.02 1.56 -12.62
N LEU A 27 -11.42 2.31 -11.57
CA LEU A 27 -11.48 1.78 -10.23
C LEU A 27 -12.90 1.29 -9.93
N SER A 28 -13.05 0.03 -9.58
CA SER A 28 -14.34 -0.59 -9.28
C SER A 28 -14.23 -1.62 -8.15
N VAL A 29 -15.36 -1.99 -7.56
CA VAL A 29 -15.47 -3.12 -6.64
C VAL A 29 -16.07 -4.30 -7.41
N SER A 30 -15.44 -5.48 -7.33
CA SER A 30 -15.87 -6.64 -8.10
C SER A 30 -15.60 -7.96 -7.37
N ALA A 31 -16.40 -8.97 -7.68
CA ALA A 31 -16.16 -10.35 -7.20
C ALA A 31 -14.88 -10.97 -7.79
N ALA A 32 -14.43 -10.51 -8.97
CA ALA A 32 -13.19 -10.98 -9.58
C ALA A 32 -11.93 -10.56 -8.78
N ALA A 33 -12.02 -9.44 -8.06
CA ALA A 33 -10.93 -8.92 -7.23
C ALA A 33 -10.95 -9.45 -5.80
N ALA A 34 -11.92 -10.31 -5.45
CA ALA A 34 -12.05 -10.89 -4.11
C ALA A 34 -10.83 -11.75 -3.77
N GLN A 35 -10.26 -11.53 -2.58
CA GLN A 35 -9.10 -12.26 -2.09
C GLN A 35 -9.34 -12.70 -0.64
N ALA A 36 -8.63 -13.75 -0.22
CA ALA A 36 -8.65 -14.23 1.16
C ALA A 36 -10.08 -14.50 1.72
N GLY A 37 -10.96 -15.07 0.89
CA GLY A 37 -12.31 -15.43 1.30
C GLY A 37 -13.33 -14.30 1.31
N SER A 38 -12.98 -13.07 0.94
CA SER A 38 -13.94 -11.99 0.76
C SER A 38 -14.89 -12.26 -0.41
N ALA A 39 -16.06 -11.59 -0.40
CA ALA A 39 -16.99 -11.67 -1.52
C ALA A 39 -16.62 -10.73 -2.68
N TYR A 40 -15.93 -9.64 -2.36
CA TYR A 40 -15.57 -8.58 -3.30
C TYR A 40 -14.22 -8.00 -2.94
N GLY A 41 -13.55 -7.40 -3.92
CA GLY A 41 -12.32 -6.65 -3.76
C GLY A 41 -12.26 -5.46 -4.71
N MET A 42 -11.25 -4.65 -4.59
CA MET A 42 -11.03 -3.46 -5.43
C MET A 42 -10.25 -3.85 -6.69
N SER A 43 -10.83 -3.55 -7.85
CA SER A 43 -10.28 -3.77 -9.18
C SER A 43 -9.79 -2.43 -9.74
N ALA A 44 -8.51 -2.34 -10.10
CA ALA A 44 -7.88 -1.16 -10.66
C ALA A 44 -7.40 -1.46 -12.08
N LEU A 45 -8.17 -1.02 -13.10
CA LEU A 45 -7.80 -1.12 -14.51
C LEU A 45 -6.86 0.03 -14.85
N LEU A 46 -5.73 -0.28 -15.46
CA LEU A 46 -4.81 0.69 -16.03
C LEU A 46 -4.74 0.50 -17.53
N ASP A 47 -5.23 1.46 -18.26
CA ASP A 47 -5.17 1.54 -19.71
C ASP A 47 -4.62 2.90 -20.18
N ASP A 48 -4.38 3.81 -19.22
CA ASP A 48 -3.74 5.10 -19.44
C ASP A 48 -2.75 5.49 -18.33
N THR A 49 -2.51 6.78 -18.10
CA THR A 49 -1.57 7.30 -17.10
C THR A 49 -2.25 8.02 -15.94
N THR A 50 -3.53 7.81 -15.75
CA THR A 50 -4.29 8.41 -14.63
C THR A 50 -4.10 7.59 -13.34
N ALA A 51 -4.00 8.27 -12.21
CA ALA A 51 -3.99 7.61 -10.91
C ALA A 51 -5.41 7.23 -10.50
N ILE A 52 -5.60 5.99 -10.01
CA ILE A 52 -6.88 5.46 -9.54
C ILE A 52 -6.70 4.76 -8.20
N TYR A 53 -7.42 5.20 -7.16
CA TYR A 53 -7.22 4.68 -5.81
C TYR A 53 -8.39 4.99 -4.88
N GLY A 54 -8.53 4.18 -3.83
CA GLY A 54 -9.28 4.53 -2.62
C GLY A 54 -8.40 5.28 -1.62
N SER A 55 -8.96 6.26 -0.92
CA SER A 55 -8.31 7.01 0.15
C SER A 55 -9.12 6.91 1.44
N ILE A 56 -8.45 6.58 2.54
CA ILE A 56 -9.04 6.51 3.88
C ILE A 56 -8.30 7.43 4.83
N ASN A 57 -9.03 8.24 5.61
CA ASN A 57 -8.44 9.04 6.67
C ASN A 57 -8.03 8.14 7.83
N LEU A 58 -6.84 8.40 8.36
CA LEU A 58 -6.30 7.71 9.52
C LEU A 58 -6.46 8.58 10.76
N GLY A 59 -6.85 8.00 11.86
CA GLY A 59 -6.91 8.66 13.17
C GLY A 59 -5.77 8.18 14.07
N LEU A 60 -4.51 8.24 13.58
CA LEU A 60 -3.36 7.74 14.33
C LEU A 60 -3.18 8.51 15.64
N THR A 61 -3.11 7.79 16.74
CA THR A 61 -2.92 8.34 18.10
C THR A 61 -1.58 7.95 18.71
N THR A 62 -0.83 7.06 18.07
CA THR A 62 0.44 6.52 18.57
C THR A 62 1.61 6.88 17.66
N ASN A 63 2.80 6.45 18.02
CA ASN A 63 4.03 6.61 17.24
C ASN A 63 4.32 5.40 16.33
N SER A 64 3.35 4.54 16.11
CA SER A 64 3.45 3.36 15.26
C SER A 64 2.21 3.21 14.40
N VAL A 65 2.37 2.75 13.18
CA VAL A 65 1.28 2.33 12.32
C VAL A 65 1.65 1.01 11.66
N ARG A 66 0.71 0.09 11.63
CA ARG A 66 0.85 -1.17 10.89
C ARG A 66 -0.39 -1.37 10.03
N TYR A 67 -0.18 -1.75 8.78
CA TYR A 67 -1.28 -2.01 7.86
C TYR A 67 -0.97 -3.20 6.97
N ARG A 68 -2.03 -3.92 6.62
CA ARG A 68 -2.00 -5.09 5.76
C ARG A 68 -3.09 -4.97 4.70
N PHE A 69 -2.76 -5.36 3.47
CA PHE A 69 -3.71 -5.54 2.37
C PHE A 69 -3.25 -6.69 1.48
N TYR A 70 -4.15 -7.18 0.66
CA TYR A 70 -3.84 -8.13 -0.40
C TYR A 70 -3.64 -7.39 -1.72
N ILE A 71 -2.72 -7.91 -2.54
CA ILE A 71 -2.45 -7.47 -3.90
C ILE A 71 -2.29 -8.70 -4.80
N ASP A 72 -2.97 -8.69 -5.96
CA ASP A 72 -2.80 -9.69 -7.01
C ASP A 72 -2.41 -8.97 -8.30
N PRO A 73 -1.24 -9.29 -8.89
CA PRO A 73 -0.83 -8.74 -10.17
C PRO A 73 -1.80 -9.04 -11.31
N ASN A 74 -2.50 -10.17 -11.28
CA ASN A 74 -3.51 -10.58 -12.26
C ASN A 74 -3.04 -10.42 -13.70
N SER A 75 -1.82 -10.88 -14.00
CA SER A 75 -1.16 -10.80 -15.31
C SER A 75 -1.02 -9.38 -15.88
N PHE A 76 -1.03 -8.36 -15.00
CA PHE A 76 -0.86 -6.96 -15.36
C PHE A 76 0.48 -6.72 -16.06
N THR A 77 0.49 -5.91 -17.11
CA THR A 77 1.71 -5.59 -17.86
C THR A 77 2.13 -4.14 -17.67
N LEU A 78 3.42 -3.95 -17.46
CA LEU A 78 4.08 -2.65 -17.39
C LEU A 78 5.20 -2.59 -18.42
N PRO A 79 5.42 -1.43 -19.07
CA PRO A 79 6.67 -1.23 -19.82
C PRO A 79 7.87 -1.47 -18.91
N THR A 80 8.88 -2.14 -19.41
CA THR A 80 10.12 -2.44 -18.67
C THR A 80 10.68 -1.18 -18.01
N THR A 81 11.12 -1.31 -16.74
CA THR A 81 11.65 -0.24 -15.88
C THR A 81 10.62 0.73 -15.29
N LYS A 82 9.34 0.63 -15.65
CA LYS A 82 8.30 1.47 -15.07
C LYS A 82 7.78 0.88 -13.77
N ALA A 83 7.31 1.75 -12.89
CA ALA A 83 6.73 1.38 -11.61
C ALA A 83 5.63 2.38 -11.26
N PHE A 84 4.67 1.95 -10.46
CA PHE A 84 3.70 2.84 -9.82
C PHE A 84 3.75 2.67 -8.29
N TYR A 85 3.07 3.54 -7.57
CA TYR A 85 2.87 3.39 -6.13
C TYR A 85 1.54 2.69 -5.88
N ALA A 86 1.61 1.46 -5.33
CA ALA A 86 0.44 0.65 -5.00
C ALA A 86 -0.20 1.07 -3.66
N CYS A 87 0.57 1.67 -2.78
CA CYS A 87 0.10 2.21 -1.51
C CYS A 87 0.92 3.44 -1.15
N THR A 88 0.28 4.44 -0.53
CA THR A 88 0.93 5.67 -0.08
C THR A 88 0.36 6.15 1.26
N LEU A 89 1.24 6.38 2.25
CA LEU A 89 0.90 7.13 3.46
C LEU A 89 1.19 8.62 3.24
N ILE A 90 0.26 9.47 3.66
CA ILE A 90 0.23 10.90 3.35
C ILE A 90 0.13 11.72 4.63
N THR A 91 0.87 12.82 4.68
CA THR A 91 0.76 13.88 5.68
C THR A 91 0.77 15.23 4.96
N GLY A 92 -0.16 16.14 5.32
CA GLY A 92 -0.22 17.49 4.74
C GLY A 92 -0.36 17.47 3.21
N GLY A 93 -1.01 16.47 2.65
CA GLY A 93 -1.17 16.28 1.20
C GLY A 93 0.05 15.71 0.47
N SER A 94 1.16 15.46 1.17
CA SER A 94 2.40 14.89 0.61
C SER A 94 2.58 13.43 1.05
N GLY A 95 3.02 12.57 0.12
CA GLY A 95 3.35 11.19 0.45
C GLY A 95 4.73 11.07 1.09
N TYR A 96 4.84 10.23 2.12
CA TYR A 96 6.09 9.97 2.82
C TYR A 96 6.51 8.52 2.81
N LEU A 97 5.57 7.58 2.83
CA LEU A 97 5.84 6.15 2.71
C LEU A 97 5.08 5.59 1.52
N TYR A 98 5.78 4.84 0.68
CA TYR A 98 5.26 4.29 -0.55
C TYR A 98 5.60 2.82 -0.68
N LEU A 99 4.63 2.01 -1.13
CA LEU A 99 4.92 0.70 -1.71
C LEU A 99 4.94 0.86 -3.22
N GLN A 100 6.10 0.62 -3.85
CA GLN A 100 6.22 0.57 -5.30
C GLN A 100 6.00 -0.84 -5.82
N PHE A 101 5.31 -0.91 -6.94
CA PHE A 101 5.10 -2.13 -7.72
C PHE A 101 5.69 -1.94 -9.12
N ARG A 102 6.35 -2.98 -9.65
CA ARG A 102 6.81 -3.04 -11.04
C ARG A 102 6.73 -4.46 -11.59
N PHE A 103 6.75 -4.54 -12.93
CA PHE A 103 7.07 -5.75 -13.66
C PHE A 103 8.44 -5.61 -14.34
N LEU A 104 9.30 -6.60 -14.22
CA LEU A 104 10.60 -6.64 -14.88
C LEU A 104 10.67 -7.90 -15.74
N SER A 105 10.82 -7.73 -17.07
CA SER A 105 10.93 -8.85 -18.00
C SER A 105 12.08 -9.77 -17.61
N GLY A 106 11.80 -11.07 -17.58
CA GLY A 106 12.74 -12.11 -17.14
C GLY A 106 12.86 -12.29 -15.63
N THR A 107 12.25 -11.41 -14.81
CA THR A 107 12.27 -11.53 -13.35
C THR A 107 10.85 -11.67 -12.76
N GLY A 108 9.85 -10.98 -13.35
CA GLY A 108 8.46 -10.97 -12.89
C GLY A 108 8.10 -9.72 -12.11
N TYR A 109 7.03 -9.84 -11.30
CA TYR A 109 6.51 -8.77 -10.46
C TYR A 109 7.37 -8.55 -9.23
N GLN A 110 7.50 -7.29 -8.83
CA GLN A 110 8.35 -6.92 -7.72
C GLN A 110 7.73 -5.79 -6.90
N LEU A 111 7.95 -5.83 -5.59
CA LEU A 111 7.58 -4.82 -4.62
C LEU A 111 8.82 -4.25 -3.94
N ARG A 112 8.78 -2.96 -3.57
CA ARG A 112 9.73 -2.34 -2.63
C ARG A 112 9.10 -1.23 -1.83
N LEU A 113 9.59 -1.00 -0.62
CA LEU A 113 9.29 0.20 0.15
C LEU A 113 10.17 1.37 -0.23
N ARG A 114 9.60 2.57 -0.13
CA ARG A 114 10.33 3.83 -0.17
C ARG A 114 9.80 4.74 0.93
N MET A 115 10.69 5.36 1.67
CA MET A 115 10.34 6.27 2.76
C MET A 115 11.16 7.54 2.66
N TYR A 116 10.47 8.69 2.73
CA TYR A 116 11.10 9.99 2.82
C TYR A 116 11.37 10.34 4.28
N ASN A 117 12.45 11.07 4.52
CA ASN A 117 12.67 11.78 5.78
C ASN A 117 11.83 13.07 5.84
N ASP A 118 11.88 13.75 6.97
CA ASP A 118 11.22 15.03 7.18
C ASP A 118 11.59 16.05 6.11
N GLY A 119 10.61 16.89 5.74
CA GLY A 119 10.78 17.85 4.66
C GLY A 119 11.04 17.24 3.28
N ARG A 120 11.00 15.91 3.15
CA ARG A 120 11.30 15.16 1.91
C ARG A 120 12.71 15.45 1.34
N ALA A 121 13.66 15.78 2.22
CA ALA A 121 15.03 16.13 1.82
C ALA A 121 15.84 14.89 1.38
N GLY A 122 15.47 13.71 1.82
CA GLY A 122 16.10 12.43 1.43
C GLY A 122 15.08 11.31 1.33
N ILE A 123 15.47 10.23 0.65
CA ILE A 123 14.66 9.02 0.51
C ILE A 123 15.51 7.78 0.69
N VAL A 124 15.00 6.82 1.43
CA VAL A 124 15.56 5.48 1.55
C VAL A 124 14.61 4.47 0.91
N SER A 125 15.15 3.36 0.44
CA SER A 125 14.37 2.33 -0.23
C SER A 125 14.94 0.96 0.06
N THR A 126 14.06 -0.04 0.19
CA THR A 126 14.47 -1.45 0.19
C THR A 126 14.97 -1.88 -1.19
N ALA A 127 15.56 -3.04 -1.27
CA ALA A 127 15.70 -3.76 -2.53
C ALA A 127 14.32 -4.08 -3.14
N TRP A 128 14.32 -4.54 -4.39
CA TRP A 128 13.13 -5.07 -5.04
C TRP A 128 12.95 -6.55 -4.66
N HIS A 129 11.79 -6.90 -4.12
CA HIS A 129 11.42 -8.25 -3.73
C HIS A 129 10.45 -8.85 -4.74
N VAL A 130 10.79 -10.02 -5.28
CA VAL A 130 9.96 -10.71 -6.28
C VAL A 130 8.73 -11.31 -5.62
N ILE A 131 7.59 -11.18 -6.31
CA ILE A 131 6.33 -11.85 -6.02
C ILE A 131 5.87 -12.64 -7.24
N SER A 132 5.01 -13.63 -7.04
CA SER A 132 4.38 -14.40 -8.12
C SER A 132 3.22 -13.63 -8.75
N ASP A 133 2.68 -14.16 -9.86
CA ASP A 133 1.41 -13.72 -10.44
C ASP A 133 0.24 -14.43 -9.74
N ALA A 134 0.00 -14.04 -8.49
CA ALA A 134 -1.02 -14.61 -7.61
C ALA A 134 -1.29 -13.64 -6.46
N PRO A 135 -2.37 -13.82 -5.68
CA PRO A 135 -2.61 -13.04 -4.46
C PRO A 135 -1.48 -13.16 -3.44
N HIS A 136 -1.03 -12.02 -2.95
CA HIS A 136 -0.07 -11.90 -1.85
C HIS A 136 -0.60 -10.94 -0.80
N TYR A 137 -0.43 -11.25 0.49
CA TYR A 137 -0.65 -10.21 1.48
C TYR A 137 0.64 -9.48 1.81
N VAL A 138 0.53 -8.16 1.78
CA VAL A 138 1.60 -7.24 2.11
C VAL A 138 1.28 -6.60 3.44
N GLU A 139 2.22 -6.65 4.37
CA GLU A 139 2.10 -6.00 5.65
C GLU A 139 3.29 -5.07 5.85
N ILE A 140 3.02 -3.86 6.33
CA ILE A 140 4.03 -2.82 6.52
C ILE A 140 3.84 -2.24 7.92
N VAL A 141 4.94 -2.13 8.67
CA VAL A 141 4.98 -1.41 9.93
C VAL A 141 5.92 -0.22 9.80
N ALA A 142 5.50 0.93 10.29
CA ALA A 142 6.33 2.12 10.38
C ALA A 142 6.29 2.69 11.81
N ASN A 143 7.44 3.09 12.32
CA ASN A 143 7.59 3.70 13.63
C ASN A 143 8.22 5.08 13.45
N ARG A 144 7.63 6.07 14.14
CA ARG A 144 8.11 7.44 14.20
C ARG A 144 9.49 7.52 14.85
N ALA A 145 10.31 8.48 14.46
CA ALA A 145 11.52 8.84 15.19
C ALA A 145 11.20 9.29 16.63
N THR A 146 12.13 9.09 17.55
CA THR A 146 11.91 9.42 18.97
C THR A 146 11.92 10.92 19.26
N SER A 147 12.53 11.71 18.39
CA SER A 147 12.54 13.18 18.47
C SER A 147 12.80 13.80 17.09
N ASN A 148 12.61 15.11 16.99
CA ASN A 148 12.83 15.89 15.76
C ASN A 148 14.31 16.06 15.35
N VAL A 149 15.24 15.49 16.10
CA VAL A 149 16.67 15.46 15.78
C VAL A 149 17.21 14.03 15.71
N ALA A 150 16.36 13.05 15.95
CA ALA A 150 16.74 11.64 15.90
C ALA A 150 16.48 11.07 14.51
N SER A 151 17.45 10.30 14.02
CA SER A 151 17.29 9.53 12.78
C SER A 151 17.10 8.05 13.12
N ASP A 152 16.08 7.73 13.91
CA ASP A 152 15.80 6.39 14.41
C ASP A 152 14.41 5.85 14.04
N ALA A 153 13.68 6.55 13.15
CA ALA A 153 12.48 6.00 12.55
C ALA A 153 12.80 4.71 11.77
N THR A 154 11.85 3.79 11.78
CA THR A 154 11.98 2.50 11.10
C THR A 154 10.77 2.20 10.25
N CYS A 155 10.98 1.40 9.22
CA CYS A 155 9.90 0.82 8.42
C CYS A 155 10.30 -0.58 7.96
N GLU A 156 9.39 -1.54 8.03
CA GLU A 156 9.65 -2.93 7.64
C GLU A 156 8.56 -3.44 6.71
N LEU A 157 9.00 -4.19 5.69
CA LEU A 157 8.15 -4.85 4.70
C LEU A 157 8.05 -6.35 4.97
N PHE A 158 6.83 -6.83 5.05
CA PHE A 158 6.50 -8.26 5.07
C PHE A 158 5.71 -8.61 3.81
N ILE A 159 6.00 -9.75 3.22
CA ILE A 159 5.22 -10.37 2.13
C ILE A 159 4.94 -11.80 2.56
N ASP A 160 3.66 -12.17 2.59
CA ASP A 160 3.18 -13.49 3.02
C ASP A 160 3.71 -13.91 4.39
N GLY A 161 3.72 -12.97 5.35
CA GLY A 161 4.20 -13.17 6.72
C GLY A 161 5.71 -13.24 6.89
N VAL A 162 6.47 -13.14 5.80
CA VAL A 162 7.93 -13.19 5.85
C VAL A 162 8.49 -11.76 5.80
N SER A 163 9.25 -11.37 6.83
CA SER A 163 10.03 -10.12 6.80
C SER A 163 11.00 -10.15 5.62
N LYS A 164 10.92 -9.14 4.76
CA LYS A 164 11.79 -9.01 3.59
C LYS A 164 12.95 -8.08 3.84
N GLU A 165 12.68 -6.91 4.40
CA GLU A 165 13.72 -5.91 4.66
C GLU A 165 13.19 -4.81 5.59
N SER A 166 14.07 -4.31 6.46
CA SER A 166 13.81 -3.16 7.33
C SER A 166 14.63 -1.97 6.88
N LEU A 167 14.00 -0.80 6.88
CA LEU A 167 14.66 0.50 6.74
C LEU A 167 14.83 1.12 8.12
N SER A 168 15.95 1.77 8.35
CA SER A 168 16.28 2.49 9.58
C SER A 168 17.15 3.71 9.28
N GLY A 169 17.48 4.49 10.30
CA GLY A 169 18.31 5.67 10.13
C GLY A 169 17.56 6.84 9.47
N ILE A 170 16.26 6.92 9.68
CA ILE A 170 15.36 7.88 9.01
C ILE A 170 14.93 8.92 10.03
N ASP A 171 15.11 10.19 9.68
CA ASP A 171 14.51 11.32 10.39
C ASP A 171 13.07 11.49 9.92
N LEU A 172 12.11 10.99 10.69
CA LEU A 172 10.69 11.13 10.42
C LEU A 172 9.94 11.37 11.74
N PHE A 173 9.91 12.61 12.16
CA PHE A 173 9.23 13.06 13.37
C PHE A 173 8.17 14.12 13.09
N ASP A 174 8.52 15.16 12.32
CA ASP A 174 7.69 16.34 12.08
C ASP A 174 6.52 16.04 11.12
N ASN A 175 6.68 15.01 10.27
CA ASN A 175 5.66 14.56 9.31
C ASN A 175 4.86 13.35 9.83
N TRP A 176 4.80 13.16 11.11
CA TRP A 176 3.95 12.22 11.80
C TRP A 176 2.88 12.98 12.63
N PRO A 177 1.65 12.50 12.81
CA PRO A 177 1.09 11.27 12.26
C PRO A 177 0.73 11.40 10.78
N TYR A 178 0.57 10.27 10.09
CA TYR A 178 0.00 10.25 8.76
C TYR A 178 -1.50 10.54 8.80
N ASP A 179 -1.96 11.42 7.89
CA ASP A 179 -3.36 11.85 7.81
C ASP A 179 -4.23 10.81 7.11
N SER A 180 -3.68 10.19 6.07
CA SER A 180 -4.43 9.25 5.24
C SER A 180 -3.55 8.17 4.61
N LEU A 181 -4.22 7.09 4.20
CA LEU A 181 -3.66 6.02 3.39
C LEU A 181 -4.41 5.98 2.06
N ARG A 182 -3.67 5.87 0.96
CA ARG A 182 -4.20 5.55 -0.36
C ARG A 182 -3.78 4.15 -0.78
N LEU A 183 -4.71 3.38 -1.32
CA LEU A 183 -4.47 2.05 -1.87
C LEU A 183 -5.03 1.98 -3.30
N GLY A 184 -4.30 1.33 -4.19
CA GLY A 184 -4.59 1.27 -5.62
C GLY A 184 -3.40 1.75 -6.44
N ILE A 185 -3.63 2.43 -7.54
CA ILE A 185 -2.59 3.03 -8.38
C ILE A 185 -2.46 4.50 -7.97
N THR A 186 -1.71 4.78 -6.89
CA THR A 186 -1.68 6.12 -6.29
C THR A 186 -0.80 7.11 -7.05
N SER A 187 0.01 6.62 -8.00
CA SER A 187 0.69 7.41 -9.03
C SER A 187 0.87 6.55 -10.25
N ALA A 188 0.25 6.93 -11.35
CA ALA A 188 0.37 6.18 -12.58
C ALA A 188 1.80 6.20 -13.16
N PRO A 189 2.27 5.12 -13.77
CA PRO A 189 3.56 5.07 -14.43
C PRO A 189 3.55 5.92 -15.70
N SER A 190 4.70 6.45 -16.07
CA SER A 190 4.88 6.99 -17.41
C SER A 190 4.96 5.86 -18.43
N GLY A 191 4.22 5.96 -19.51
CA GLY A 191 4.03 4.91 -20.53
C GLY A 191 2.65 4.27 -20.40
N VAL A 192 2.22 3.52 -21.39
CA VAL A 192 0.87 2.90 -21.36
C VAL A 192 0.98 1.53 -20.68
N PRO A 193 0.56 1.39 -19.43
CA PRO A 193 0.37 0.09 -18.80
C PRO A 193 -0.86 -0.59 -19.39
N SER A 194 -1.04 -1.87 -19.15
CA SER A 194 -2.23 -2.58 -19.59
C SER A 194 -2.60 -3.71 -18.63
N GLY A 195 -3.86 -3.73 -18.24
CA GLY A 195 -4.42 -4.78 -17.41
C GLY A 195 -4.96 -4.26 -16.09
N THR A 196 -5.36 -5.19 -15.25
CA THR A 196 -6.04 -4.90 -13.98
C THR A 196 -5.24 -5.49 -12.83
N VAL A 197 -4.98 -4.68 -11.81
CA VAL A 197 -4.42 -5.14 -10.52
C VAL A 197 -5.54 -5.21 -9.50
N TYR A 198 -5.57 -6.25 -8.69
CA TYR A 198 -6.56 -6.41 -7.64
C TYR A 198 -5.99 -6.09 -6.26
N PHE A 199 -6.82 -5.46 -5.44
CA PHE A 199 -6.51 -5.14 -4.04
C PHE A 199 -7.69 -5.52 -3.15
N ASP A 200 -7.39 -5.95 -1.91
CA ASP A 200 -8.45 -6.31 -0.99
C ASP A 200 -8.01 -6.29 0.47
N GLN A 201 -8.99 -6.38 1.40
CA GLN A 201 -8.78 -6.66 2.82
C GLN A 201 -7.79 -5.70 3.51
N LEU A 202 -7.99 -4.38 3.33
CA LEU A 202 -7.15 -3.40 4.03
C LEU A 202 -7.51 -3.34 5.52
N ILE A 203 -6.52 -3.63 6.37
CA ILE A 203 -6.60 -3.42 7.82
C ILE A 203 -5.47 -2.48 8.23
N VAL A 204 -5.79 -1.52 9.11
CA VAL A 204 -4.80 -0.64 9.73
C VAL A 204 -4.97 -0.69 11.24
N ASN A 205 -3.88 -0.86 11.96
CA ASN A 205 -3.82 -0.62 13.40
C ASN A 205 -2.81 0.49 13.75
N ASP A 206 -3.00 1.13 14.88
CA ASP A 206 -2.17 2.24 15.36
C ASP A 206 -1.22 1.85 16.50
N ASP A 207 -1.12 0.57 16.85
CA ASP A 207 -0.24 0.07 17.92
C ASP A 207 0.95 -0.75 17.42
N GLY A 208 1.11 -0.90 16.08
CA GLY A 208 2.19 -1.66 15.47
C GLY A 208 2.10 -3.17 15.65
N SER A 209 1.07 -3.69 16.31
CA SER A 209 0.89 -5.13 16.52
C SER A 209 0.72 -5.87 15.19
N PRO A 210 1.27 -7.09 15.04
CA PRO A 210 1.11 -7.90 13.84
C PRO A 210 -0.36 -8.13 13.49
N ILE A 211 -0.71 -7.98 12.19
CA ILE A 211 -2.03 -8.24 11.65
C ILE A 211 -2.09 -9.68 11.11
N GLY A 212 -1.08 -10.04 10.30
CA GLY A 212 -0.97 -11.37 9.73
C GLY A 212 -1.96 -11.64 8.59
N GLU A 213 -2.00 -12.89 8.15
CA GLU A 213 -2.93 -13.35 7.13
C GLU A 213 -4.38 -13.23 7.60
N HIS A 214 -5.28 -12.88 6.68
CA HIS A 214 -6.71 -12.97 6.98
C HIS A 214 -7.11 -14.43 7.18
N ARG A 215 -7.76 -14.71 8.29
CA ARG A 215 -8.35 -16.03 8.56
C ARG A 215 -9.84 -15.86 8.65
N GLU A 216 -10.57 -16.59 7.84
CA GLU A 216 -12.00 -16.72 8.03
C GLU A 216 -12.24 -17.29 9.44
N THR A 217 -13.06 -16.60 10.22
CA THR A 217 -13.57 -17.18 11.48
C THR A 217 -14.64 -18.17 11.09
N GLU A 218 -14.37 -19.47 11.28
CA GLU A 218 -15.37 -20.55 11.17
C GLU A 218 -16.58 -20.30 12.09
#